data_ff06f4fbfba65ba1bf8713fecca76af9
#
_entry.id   ff06f4fbfba65ba1bf8713fecca76af9
#
_cell.length_a   1.000
_cell.length_b   1.000
_cell.length_c   1.000
_cell.angle_alpha   90.00
_cell.angle_beta   90.00
_cell.angle_gamma   90.00
#
_symmetry.space_group_name_H-M   'P 1'
#
loop_
_entity.id
_entity.type
_entity.pdbx_description
1 polymer ?
#
loop_
_entity_poly.entity_id
_entity_poly.type
_entity_poly.pdbx_seq_one_letter_code
_entity_poly.pdbx_strand_id
1 'polypeptide(L)'
;GRSTEAGATRRTALQAAIGLGYAAAAAPLMAQTAIATPADGLDAGEVSFTVGGFQVPAYRAAPAGKTGLPVVLVIQEIFGVHEYIADTCRRFAKAGYLAIAPELYARQGDPAMYGEMAKLMAEVVSKVPDAQVMADLDGAVQWAGAHGGDAARIGITGFCWGGRITWLYAAHGPVKAGVAWYGRLVGQASNLTPKHPLELAPILKAPVLGLYGEKDTGIPLDTIDKMKTALGQGTAAAKASQFVVYPDAPHAFHADYRASYRKEAAEDGWKRALAWFKAHGVV
;
A
#
# COMPACT_ATOMS: atom_id res chain seq x y z
N GLY A 1 -14.51 -22.56 -15.65
CA GLY A 1 -13.32 -23.26 -15.13
C GLY A 1 -11.98 -22.78 -15.70
N ARG A 2 -11.94 -21.69 -16.54
CA ARG A 2 -10.67 -21.19 -17.14
C ARG A 2 -10.09 -19.92 -16.48
N SER A 3 -10.81 -19.29 -15.58
CA SER A 3 -10.36 -18.02 -14.98
C SER A 3 -9.45 -18.18 -13.75
N THR A 4 -9.46 -19.33 -13.10
CA THR A 4 -8.67 -19.58 -11.89
C THR A 4 -7.20 -19.95 -12.19
N GLU A 5 -6.95 -20.61 -13.32
CA GLU A 5 -5.58 -20.99 -13.69
C GLU A 5 -4.72 -19.80 -14.14
N ALA A 6 -5.32 -18.81 -14.81
CA ALA A 6 -4.58 -17.65 -15.27
C ALA A 6 -4.12 -16.73 -14.11
N GLY A 7 -4.93 -16.63 -13.05
CA GLY A 7 -4.59 -15.81 -11.88
C GLY A 7 -3.45 -16.42 -11.05
N ALA A 8 -3.54 -17.72 -10.79
CA ALA A 8 -2.49 -18.44 -10.05
C ALA A 8 -1.15 -18.43 -10.79
N THR A 9 -1.18 -18.59 -12.12
CA THR A 9 0.03 -18.57 -12.94
C THR A 9 0.70 -17.21 -12.95
N ARG A 10 -0.10 -16.13 -13.02
CA ARG A 10 0.42 -14.76 -13.01
C ARG A 10 1.07 -14.41 -11.68
N ARG A 11 0.46 -14.79 -10.59
CA ARG A 11 1.00 -14.57 -9.25
C ARG A 11 2.26 -15.40 -8.99
N THR A 12 2.28 -16.66 -9.43
CA THR A 12 3.47 -17.50 -9.34
C THR A 12 4.60 -16.92 -10.19
N ALA A 13 4.29 -16.37 -11.37
CA ALA A 13 5.25 -15.68 -12.20
C ALA A 13 5.76 -14.38 -11.56
N LEU A 14 4.86 -13.60 -10.90
CA LEU A 14 5.22 -12.42 -10.11
C LEU A 14 6.19 -12.77 -8.98
N GLN A 15 5.91 -13.80 -8.23
CA GLN A 15 6.79 -14.28 -7.16
C GLN A 15 8.14 -14.75 -7.68
N ALA A 16 8.17 -15.49 -8.78
CA ALA A 16 9.39 -15.99 -9.39
C ALA A 16 10.25 -14.87 -10.00
N ALA A 17 9.62 -13.89 -10.67
CA ALA A 17 10.36 -12.80 -11.32
C ALA A 17 10.93 -11.79 -10.34
N ILE A 18 10.23 -11.52 -9.23
CA ILE A 18 10.78 -10.73 -8.13
C ILE A 18 11.99 -11.46 -7.54
N GLY A 19 11.92 -12.79 -7.44
CA GLY A 19 13.06 -13.62 -7.06
C GLY A 19 14.26 -13.50 -7.99
N LEU A 20 14.04 -13.35 -9.30
CA LEU A 20 15.13 -13.35 -10.28
C LEU A 20 15.72 -11.97 -10.58
N GLY A 21 14.89 -10.92 -10.71
CA GLY A 21 15.35 -9.58 -11.11
C GLY A 21 15.81 -8.72 -9.93
N TYR A 22 15.11 -8.80 -8.83
CA TYR A 22 15.30 -7.96 -7.65
C TYR A 22 16.11 -8.61 -6.55
N ALA A 23 16.04 -9.90 -6.45
CA ALA A 23 16.62 -10.66 -5.36
C ALA A 23 18.06 -11.09 -5.63
N ALA A 24 18.62 -10.85 -6.81
CA ALA A 24 20.00 -11.24 -7.08
C ALA A 24 21.01 -10.62 -6.10
N ALA A 25 20.75 -9.36 -5.68
CA ALA A 25 21.57 -8.68 -4.68
C ALA A 25 21.08 -8.90 -3.24
N ALA A 26 19.83 -9.29 -3.04
CA ALA A 26 19.18 -9.40 -1.72
C ALA A 26 18.74 -10.83 -1.36
N ALA A 27 18.99 -11.81 -2.23
CA ALA A 27 18.55 -13.20 -2.03
C ALA A 27 18.93 -13.81 -0.67
N PRO A 28 20.14 -13.62 -0.12
CA PRO A 28 20.50 -14.12 1.20
C PRO A 28 19.68 -13.49 2.33
N LEU A 29 19.31 -12.21 2.19
CA LEU A 29 18.48 -11.48 3.17
C LEU A 29 17.03 -11.87 3.10
N MET A 30 16.49 -12.15 1.89
CA MET A 30 15.12 -12.65 1.72
C MET A 30 14.86 -13.93 2.52
N ALA A 31 15.79 -14.87 2.48
CA ALA A 31 15.67 -16.13 3.21
C ALA A 31 15.72 -15.96 4.74
N GLN A 32 16.39 -14.90 5.23
CA GLN A 32 16.62 -14.66 6.65
C GLN A 32 15.61 -13.71 7.28
N THR A 33 15.11 -12.73 6.54
CA THR A 33 14.31 -11.63 7.08
C THR A 33 12.85 -11.62 6.61
N ALA A 34 12.55 -12.24 5.47
CA ALA A 34 11.19 -12.29 4.94
C ALA A 34 10.25 -13.01 5.90
N ILE A 35 9.17 -12.32 6.27
CA ILE A 35 8.14 -12.86 7.14
C ILE A 35 7.15 -13.67 6.30
N ALA A 36 6.83 -14.88 6.76
CA ALA A 36 5.84 -15.74 6.15
C ALA A 36 4.69 -15.95 7.13
N THR A 37 3.57 -15.30 6.90
CA THR A 37 2.37 -15.43 7.70
C THR A 37 1.51 -16.58 7.15
N PRO A 38 1.21 -17.61 7.95
CA PRO A 38 0.39 -18.72 7.48
C PRO A 38 -1.05 -18.27 7.22
N ALA A 39 -1.71 -18.96 6.28
CA ALA A 39 -3.09 -18.68 5.92
C ALA A 39 -4.11 -19.46 6.76
N ASP A 40 -3.66 -20.19 7.78
CA ASP A 40 -4.54 -20.97 8.66
C ASP A 40 -5.58 -20.07 9.33
N GLY A 41 -6.86 -20.48 9.24
CA GLY A 41 -7.97 -19.71 9.80
C GLY A 41 -8.35 -18.48 8.98
N LEU A 42 -7.72 -18.27 7.83
CA LEU A 42 -8.01 -17.15 6.94
C LEU A 42 -8.69 -17.62 5.65
N ASP A 43 -9.56 -16.76 5.13
CA ASP A 43 -10.00 -16.79 3.76
C ASP A 43 -9.06 -15.87 2.97
N ALA A 44 -8.10 -16.46 2.26
CA ALA A 44 -7.04 -15.72 1.59
C ALA A 44 -6.82 -16.21 0.18
N GLY A 45 -6.61 -15.30 -0.78
CA GLY A 45 -6.37 -15.63 -2.16
C GLY A 45 -6.66 -14.50 -3.12
N GLU A 46 -6.60 -14.85 -4.40
CA GLU A 46 -6.85 -13.91 -5.49
C GLU A 46 -8.33 -13.72 -5.73
N VAL A 47 -8.72 -12.49 -5.99
CA VAL A 47 -10.06 -12.07 -6.39
C VAL A 47 -9.95 -11.05 -7.53
N SER A 48 -11.08 -10.66 -8.10
CA SER A 48 -11.11 -9.58 -9.07
C SER A 48 -12.42 -8.82 -8.94
N PHE A 49 -12.41 -7.57 -9.38
CA PHE A 49 -13.60 -6.73 -9.48
C PHE A 49 -13.51 -5.84 -10.72
N THR A 50 -14.66 -5.42 -11.22
CA THR A 50 -14.74 -4.65 -12.47
C THR A 50 -14.71 -3.15 -12.19
N VAL A 51 -13.82 -2.43 -12.87
CA VAL A 51 -13.76 -0.97 -12.85
C VAL A 51 -13.69 -0.48 -14.29
N GLY A 52 -14.70 0.27 -14.74
CA GLY A 52 -14.75 0.78 -16.10
C GLY A 52 -14.63 -0.32 -17.16
N GLY A 53 -15.25 -1.47 -16.94
CA GLY A 53 -15.17 -2.60 -17.85
C GLY A 53 -13.90 -3.45 -17.78
N PHE A 54 -12.93 -3.03 -16.96
CA PHE A 54 -11.69 -3.78 -16.76
C PHE A 54 -11.75 -4.62 -15.49
N GLN A 55 -11.31 -5.89 -15.58
CA GLN A 55 -11.19 -6.78 -14.42
C GLN A 55 -9.89 -6.48 -13.67
N VAL A 56 -9.98 -5.84 -12.53
CA VAL A 56 -8.83 -5.52 -11.68
C VAL A 56 -8.54 -6.73 -10.79
N PRO A 57 -7.37 -7.37 -10.95
CA PRO A 57 -6.95 -8.43 -10.03
C PRO A 57 -6.59 -7.86 -8.67
N ALA A 58 -6.84 -8.63 -7.61
CA ALA A 58 -6.47 -8.25 -6.26
C ALA A 58 -6.15 -9.48 -5.43
N TYR A 59 -5.42 -9.27 -4.35
CA TYR A 59 -5.27 -10.26 -3.28
C TYR A 59 -6.07 -9.82 -2.07
N ARG A 60 -6.78 -10.74 -1.44
CA ARG A 60 -7.48 -10.44 -0.20
C ARG A 60 -7.16 -11.47 0.88
N ALA A 61 -7.27 -11.08 2.13
CA ALA A 61 -7.23 -11.98 3.28
C ALA A 61 -8.16 -11.46 4.37
N ALA A 62 -8.87 -12.37 5.01
CA ALA A 62 -9.79 -12.06 6.10
C ALA A 62 -9.91 -13.25 7.05
N PRO A 63 -10.32 -13.06 8.31
CA PRO A 63 -10.70 -14.18 9.17
C PRO A 63 -11.81 -15.00 8.52
N ALA A 64 -11.61 -16.31 8.43
CA ALA A 64 -12.56 -17.20 7.75
C ALA A 64 -13.93 -17.19 8.44
N GLY A 65 -15.00 -17.13 7.64
CA GLY A 65 -16.38 -17.23 8.12
C GLY A 65 -16.90 -16.02 8.89
N LYS A 66 -16.15 -14.91 8.93
CA LYS A 66 -16.57 -13.68 9.61
C LYS A 66 -17.02 -12.60 8.64
N THR A 67 -17.97 -11.78 9.08
CA THR A 67 -18.53 -10.65 8.32
C THR A 67 -18.54 -9.40 9.19
N GLY A 68 -18.89 -8.26 8.59
CA GLY A 68 -18.89 -6.98 9.30
C GLY A 68 -17.50 -6.55 9.77
N LEU A 69 -16.47 -6.94 9.02
CA LEU A 69 -15.08 -6.72 9.39
C LEU A 69 -14.63 -5.29 9.05
N PRO A 70 -13.78 -4.67 9.88
CA PRO A 70 -13.07 -3.48 9.45
C PRO A 70 -12.18 -3.83 8.25
N VAL A 71 -12.02 -2.86 7.34
CA VAL A 71 -11.33 -3.05 6.07
C VAL A 71 -10.04 -2.26 6.03
N VAL A 72 -8.96 -2.85 5.53
CA VAL A 72 -7.73 -2.14 5.20
C VAL A 72 -7.40 -2.35 3.72
N LEU A 73 -7.34 -1.24 2.98
CA LEU A 73 -6.78 -1.22 1.63
C LEU A 73 -5.26 -1.21 1.76
N VAL A 74 -4.61 -2.21 1.18
CA VAL A 74 -3.14 -2.35 1.23
C VAL A 74 -2.58 -2.02 -0.14
N ILE A 75 -1.75 -0.98 -0.21
CA ILE A 75 -1.28 -0.43 -1.48
C ILE A 75 0.16 -0.83 -1.73
N GLN A 76 0.37 -1.43 -2.89
CA GLN A 76 1.62 -1.97 -3.40
C GLN A 76 2.76 -0.95 -3.46
N GLU A 77 3.96 -1.48 -3.49
CA GLU A 77 5.15 -0.79 -3.99
C GLU A 77 5.13 -0.79 -5.54
N ILE A 78 6.19 -0.31 -6.18
CA ILE A 78 6.29 -0.35 -7.64
C ILE A 78 6.33 -1.77 -8.23
N PHE A 79 6.50 -2.80 -7.39
CA PHE A 79 6.62 -4.21 -7.81
C PHE A 79 5.27 -4.94 -7.92
N GLY A 80 4.17 -4.23 -7.75
CA GLY A 80 2.84 -4.82 -7.78
C GLY A 80 2.50 -5.59 -6.50
N VAL A 81 1.48 -6.43 -6.59
CA VAL A 81 1.05 -7.28 -5.49
C VAL A 81 1.86 -8.59 -5.54
N HIS A 82 3.02 -8.55 -4.93
CA HIS A 82 3.89 -9.72 -4.76
C HIS A 82 3.75 -10.31 -3.34
N GLU A 83 4.56 -11.31 -3.00
CA GLU A 83 4.40 -12.05 -1.74
C GLU A 83 4.45 -11.17 -0.49
N TYR A 84 5.32 -10.16 -0.47
CA TYR A 84 5.40 -9.22 0.66
C TYR A 84 4.07 -8.49 0.89
N ILE A 85 3.41 -8.02 -0.17
CA ILE A 85 2.12 -7.34 -0.07
C ILE A 85 1.01 -8.34 0.30
N ALA A 86 1.02 -9.53 -0.28
CA ALA A 86 0.09 -10.59 0.07
C ALA A 86 0.25 -11.01 1.54
N ASP A 87 1.50 -11.15 2.00
CA ASP A 87 1.79 -11.45 3.41
C ASP A 87 1.30 -10.35 4.34
N THR A 88 1.48 -9.10 3.95
CA THR A 88 0.97 -7.95 4.71
C THR A 88 -0.56 -8.01 4.85
N CYS A 89 -1.29 -8.40 3.79
CA CYS A 89 -2.73 -8.64 3.87
C CYS A 89 -3.05 -9.74 4.88
N ARG A 90 -2.30 -10.84 4.88
CA ARG A 90 -2.50 -11.92 5.86
C ARG A 90 -2.22 -11.47 7.29
N ARG A 91 -1.21 -10.62 7.51
CA ARG A 91 -0.92 -10.03 8.84
C ARG A 91 -2.10 -9.18 9.33
N PHE A 92 -2.68 -8.35 8.47
CA PHE A 92 -3.88 -7.60 8.83
C PHE A 92 -5.07 -8.52 9.11
N ALA A 93 -5.24 -9.57 8.33
CA ALA A 93 -6.31 -10.54 8.57
C ALA A 93 -6.16 -11.25 9.91
N LYS A 94 -4.94 -11.60 10.33
CA LYS A 94 -4.65 -12.14 11.66
C LYS A 94 -4.97 -11.13 12.76
N ALA A 95 -4.94 -9.85 12.47
CA ALA A 95 -5.33 -8.77 13.40
C ALA A 95 -6.83 -8.46 13.37
N GLY A 96 -7.62 -9.18 12.57
CA GLY A 96 -9.08 -9.06 12.54
C GLY A 96 -9.66 -8.25 11.38
N TYR A 97 -8.86 -7.88 10.39
CA TYR A 97 -9.28 -7.06 9.26
C TYR A 97 -9.59 -7.90 8.02
N LEU A 98 -10.48 -7.37 7.17
CA LEU A 98 -10.49 -7.73 5.76
C LEU A 98 -9.48 -6.82 5.06
N ALA A 99 -8.39 -7.40 4.57
CA ALA A 99 -7.36 -6.68 3.84
C ALA A 99 -7.47 -7.00 2.35
N ILE A 100 -7.38 -5.98 1.51
CA ILE A 100 -7.41 -6.13 0.05
C ILE A 100 -6.34 -5.27 -0.60
N ALA A 101 -5.59 -5.88 -1.51
CA ALA A 101 -4.51 -5.26 -2.27
C ALA A 101 -4.78 -5.40 -3.77
N PRO A 102 -5.32 -4.35 -4.43
CA PRO A 102 -5.51 -4.38 -5.88
C PRO A 102 -4.19 -4.29 -6.64
N GLU A 103 -4.11 -4.93 -7.79
CA GLU A 103 -3.00 -4.76 -8.73
C GLU A 103 -3.21 -3.48 -9.56
N LEU A 104 -2.64 -2.39 -9.10
CA LEU A 104 -2.93 -1.06 -9.62
C LEU A 104 -2.25 -0.74 -10.95
N TYR A 105 -1.31 -1.59 -11.37
CA TYR A 105 -0.60 -1.45 -12.66
C TYR A 105 -1.15 -2.39 -13.76
N ALA A 106 -2.19 -3.15 -13.46
CA ALA A 106 -2.64 -4.25 -14.34
C ALA A 106 -2.96 -3.82 -15.78
N ARG A 107 -3.40 -2.56 -15.98
CA ARG A 107 -3.67 -2.02 -17.34
C ARG A 107 -2.41 -1.64 -18.08
N GLN A 108 -1.35 -1.23 -17.39
CA GLN A 108 -0.12 -0.74 -18.00
C GLN A 108 0.91 -1.83 -18.21
N GLY A 109 0.91 -2.86 -17.37
CA GLY A 109 1.83 -3.97 -17.50
C GLY A 109 1.94 -4.81 -16.23
N ASP A 110 2.84 -5.78 -16.28
CA ASP A 110 3.13 -6.67 -15.16
C ASP A 110 4.54 -6.37 -14.64
N PRO A 111 4.67 -5.81 -13.43
CA PRO A 111 5.98 -5.49 -12.86
C PRO A 111 6.92 -6.68 -12.78
N ALA A 112 6.40 -7.89 -12.66
CA ALA A 112 7.19 -9.12 -12.60
C ALA A 112 7.98 -9.41 -13.90
N MET A 113 7.56 -8.83 -15.01
CA MET A 113 8.21 -8.99 -16.31
C MET A 113 9.43 -8.08 -16.50
N TYR A 114 9.74 -7.23 -15.51
CA TYR A 114 10.81 -6.26 -15.60
C TYR A 114 11.95 -6.63 -14.65
N GLY A 115 13.13 -6.92 -15.23
CA GLY A 115 14.35 -7.17 -14.46
C GLY A 115 15.10 -5.91 -14.07
N GLU A 116 14.83 -4.78 -14.73
CA GLU A 116 15.48 -3.49 -14.49
C GLU A 116 14.48 -2.45 -14.00
N MET A 117 14.82 -1.79 -12.88
CA MET A 117 13.96 -0.77 -12.29
C MET A 117 13.73 0.41 -13.24
N ALA A 118 14.74 0.84 -13.98
CA ALA A 118 14.59 1.97 -14.91
C ALA A 118 13.54 1.69 -16.00
N LYS A 119 13.50 0.47 -16.52
CA LYS A 119 12.47 0.05 -17.49
C LYS A 119 11.10 -0.02 -16.86
N LEU A 120 10.98 -0.60 -15.66
CA LEU A 120 9.72 -0.64 -14.92
C LEU A 120 9.17 0.77 -14.71
N MET A 121 10.01 1.69 -14.27
CA MET A 121 9.61 3.09 -14.06
C MET A 121 9.16 3.75 -15.37
N ALA A 122 9.92 3.60 -16.45
CA ALA A 122 9.64 4.25 -17.73
C ALA A 122 8.43 3.68 -18.46
N GLU A 123 8.25 2.36 -18.43
CA GLU A 123 7.26 1.66 -19.25
C GLU A 123 5.94 1.37 -18.52
N VAL A 124 5.95 1.30 -17.19
CA VAL A 124 4.77 0.97 -16.40
C VAL A 124 4.44 2.08 -15.42
N VAL A 125 5.26 2.33 -14.42
CA VAL A 125 4.94 3.21 -13.29
C VAL A 125 4.60 4.63 -13.76
N SER A 126 5.39 5.19 -14.66
CA SER A 126 5.18 6.55 -15.19
C SER A 126 3.92 6.67 -16.07
N LYS A 127 3.30 5.56 -16.45
CA LYS A 127 2.12 5.52 -17.32
C LYS A 127 0.80 5.38 -16.54
N VAL A 128 0.87 5.22 -15.23
CA VAL A 128 -0.32 4.97 -14.40
C VAL A 128 -0.92 6.30 -13.92
N PRO A 129 -2.13 6.68 -14.38
CA PRO A 129 -2.76 7.91 -13.91
C PRO A 129 -3.24 7.78 -12.46
N ASP A 130 -3.07 8.83 -11.67
CA ASP A 130 -3.65 8.89 -10.32
C ASP A 130 -5.18 8.69 -10.35
N ALA A 131 -5.86 9.24 -11.34
CA ALA A 131 -7.30 9.07 -11.50
C ALA A 131 -7.72 7.60 -11.65
N GLN A 132 -6.94 6.80 -12.38
CA GLN A 132 -7.16 5.36 -12.52
C GLN A 132 -6.99 4.65 -11.18
N VAL A 133 -5.96 5.00 -10.42
CA VAL A 133 -5.70 4.43 -9.11
C VAL A 133 -6.85 4.73 -8.15
N MET A 134 -7.34 5.96 -8.13
CA MET A 134 -8.48 6.35 -7.28
C MET A 134 -9.73 5.55 -7.64
N ALA A 135 -10.02 5.39 -8.93
CA ALA A 135 -11.17 4.59 -9.39
C ALA A 135 -11.03 3.11 -9.02
N ASP A 136 -9.84 2.54 -9.14
CA ASP A 136 -9.59 1.14 -8.74
C ASP A 136 -9.78 0.95 -7.24
N LEU A 137 -9.34 1.90 -6.42
CA LEU A 137 -9.54 1.84 -4.98
C LEU A 137 -11.01 2.01 -4.59
N ASP A 138 -11.77 2.85 -5.30
CA ASP A 138 -13.23 2.94 -5.12
C ASP A 138 -13.89 1.59 -5.41
N GLY A 139 -13.43 0.89 -6.45
CA GLY A 139 -13.89 -0.45 -6.78
C GLY A 139 -13.56 -1.48 -5.69
N ALA A 140 -12.36 -1.38 -5.10
CA ALA A 140 -11.95 -2.23 -3.99
C ALA A 140 -12.83 -2.02 -2.74
N VAL A 141 -13.18 -0.78 -2.44
CA VAL A 141 -14.10 -0.44 -1.34
C VAL A 141 -15.47 -1.08 -1.56
N GLN A 142 -16.02 -0.97 -2.76
CA GLN A 142 -17.30 -1.60 -3.10
C GLN A 142 -17.23 -3.11 -2.99
N TRP A 143 -16.16 -3.71 -3.51
CA TRP A 143 -15.95 -5.15 -3.42
C TRP A 143 -15.90 -5.61 -1.96
N ALA A 144 -15.15 -4.92 -1.12
CA ALA A 144 -15.01 -5.26 0.30
C ALA A 144 -16.36 -5.20 1.03
N GLY A 145 -17.15 -4.17 0.79
CA GLY A 145 -18.50 -4.03 1.37
C GLY A 145 -19.45 -5.14 0.97
N ALA A 146 -19.29 -5.72 -0.23
CA ALA A 146 -20.10 -6.83 -0.72
C ALA A 146 -19.55 -8.21 -0.28
N HIS A 147 -18.36 -8.27 0.31
CA HIS A 147 -17.67 -9.53 0.63
C HIS A 147 -17.22 -9.61 2.11
N GLY A 148 -18.04 -9.13 3.01
CA GLY A 148 -17.83 -9.30 4.45
C GLY A 148 -17.16 -8.12 5.15
N GLY A 149 -16.84 -7.06 4.43
CA GLY A 149 -16.31 -5.83 5.02
C GLY A 149 -17.40 -4.83 5.42
N ASP A 150 -17.08 -3.97 6.38
CA ASP A 150 -17.91 -2.85 6.78
C ASP A 150 -17.40 -1.56 6.10
N ALA A 151 -18.19 -1.04 5.15
CA ALA A 151 -17.85 0.17 4.40
C ALA A 151 -17.75 1.43 5.26
N ALA A 152 -18.26 1.42 6.50
CA ALA A 152 -18.14 2.52 7.45
C ALA A 152 -16.82 2.49 8.25
N ARG A 153 -16.03 1.43 8.15
CA ARG A 153 -14.78 1.24 8.91
C ARG A 153 -13.62 0.83 8.01
N ILE A 154 -13.22 1.74 7.13
CA ILE A 154 -12.16 1.50 6.15
C ILE A 154 -10.93 2.33 6.47
N GLY A 155 -9.79 1.67 6.53
CA GLY A 155 -8.47 2.28 6.56
C GLY A 155 -7.69 1.99 5.26
N ILE A 156 -6.62 2.73 5.07
CA ILE A 156 -5.70 2.54 3.95
C ILE A 156 -4.26 2.61 4.45
N THR A 157 -3.42 1.74 3.94
CA THR A 157 -1.99 1.79 4.15
C THR A 157 -1.25 1.46 2.87
N GLY A 158 -0.09 2.05 2.68
CA GLY A 158 0.69 1.82 1.47
C GLY A 158 2.16 2.08 1.67
N PHE A 159 2.96 1.47 0.82
CA PHE A 159 4.41 1.41 0.93
C PHE A 159 5.07 2.05 -0.29
N CYS A 160 6.01 2.96 -0.08
CA CYS A 160 6.77 3.61 -1.15
C CYS A 160 5.81 4.38 -2.10
N TRP A 161 5.72 3.96 -3.36
CA TRP A 161 4.70 4.48 -4.29
C TRP A 161 3.29 4.42 -3.66
N GLY A 162 2.97 3.32 -3.00
CA GLY A 162 1.70 3.15 -2.29
C GLY A 162 1.53 4.07 -1.07
N GLY A 163 2.62 4.53 -0.48
CA GLY A 163 2.58 5.54 0.58
C GLY A 163 2.10 6.89 0.05
N ARG A 164 2.54 7.29 -1.13
CA ARG A 164 2.01 8.48 -1.82
C ARG A 164 0.51 8.31 -2.10
N ILE A 165 0.11 7.16 -2.63
CA ILE A 165 -1.30 6.87 -2.93
C ILE A 165 -2.16 6.94 -1.66
N THR A 166 -1.64 6.52 -0.52
CA THR A 166 -2.34 6.62 0.77
C THR A 166 -2.74 8.06 1.08
N TRP A 167 -1.85 9.03 0.89
CA TRP A 167 -2.18 10.43 1.04
C TRP A 167 -3.25 10.89 0.05
N LEU A 168 -3.11 10.50 -1.23
CA LEU A 168 -4.08 10.86 -2.25
C LEU A 168 -5.47 10.32 -1.94
N TYR A 169 -5.56 9.06 -1.58
CA TYR A 169 -6.85 8.42 -1.29
C TYR A 169 -7.48 8.96 -0.01
N ALA A 170 -6.69 9.33 0.99
CA ALA A 170 -7.19 9.99 2.20
C ALA A 170 -7.81 11.36 1.92
N ALA A 171 -7.50 11.98 0.80
CA ALA A 171 -8.15 13.20 0.32
C ALA A 171 -9.34 12.94 -0.60
N HIS A 172 -9.49 11.71 -1.12
CA HIS A 172 -10.46 11.34 -2.13
C HIS A 172 -11.59 10.46 -1.60
N GLY A 173 -11.25 9.36 -0.95
CA GLY A 173 -12.17 8.27 -0.67
C GLY A 173 -12.77 8.24 0.73
N PRO A 174 -13.65 7.28 1.00
CA PRO A 174 -14.39 7.19 2.25
C PRO A 174 -13.60 6.48 3.36
N VAL A 175 -12.31 6.74 3.48
CA VAL A 175 -11.49 6.13 4.55
C VAL A 175 -11.55 6.96 5.83
N LYS A 176 -11.39 6.29 6.96
CA LYS A 176 -11.36 6.89 8.30
C LYS A 176 -9.94 7.27 8.74
N ALA A 177 -8.94 6.57 8.23
CA ALA A 177 -7.55 6.77 8.58
C ALA A 177 -6.62 6.18 7.51
N GLY A 178 -5.43 6.75 7.38
CA GLY A 178 -4.37 6.22 6.54
C GLY A 178 -3.06 6.06 7.30
N VAL A 179 -2.23 5.13 6.85
CA VAL A 179 -0.85 4.96 7.31
C VAL A 179 0.05 4.92 6.08
N ALA A 180 0.83 5.96 5.91
CA ALA A 180 1.70 6.13 4.74
C ALA A 180 3.16 5.82 5.10
N TRP A 181 3.69 4.74 4.52
CA TRP A 181 5.07 4.32 4.73
C TRP A 181 5.95 4.91 3.63
N TYR A 182 6.86 5.78 4.00
CA TYR A 182 7.88 6.41 3.13
C TYR A 182 7.36 6.76 1.73
N GLY A 183 6.18 7.37 1.67
CA GLY A 183 5.61 7.87 0.41
C GLY A 183 6.11 9.28 0.09
N ARG A 184 6.43 9.53 -1.18
CA ARG A 184 6.88 10.85 -1.63
C ARG A 184 5.80 11.90 -1.35
N LEU A 185 6.21 13.05 -0.84
CA LEU A 185 5.30 14.13 -0.40
C LEU A 185 5.23 15.29 -1.40
N VAL A 186 6.30 15.50 -2.16
CA VAL A 186 6.42 16.58 -3.14
C VAL A 186 6.82 16.02 -4.50
N GLY A 187 6.46 16.71 -5.55
CA GLY A 187 6.82 16.34 -6.91
C GLY A 187 6.34 17.35 -7.91
N GLN A 188 6.72 17.16 -9.17
CA GLN A 188 6.28 18.01 -10.26
C GLN A 188 4.93 17.54 -10.79
N ALA A 189 4.00 18.47 -10.99
CA ALA A 189 2.69 18.17 -11.54
C ALA A 189 2.79 17.74 -13.00
N SER A 190 1.97 16.76 -13.37
CA SER A 190 1.79 16.31 -14.75
C SER A 190 0.32 15.98 -14.99
N ASN A 191 -0.06 15.68 -16.23
CA ASN A 191 -1.43 15.27 -16.53
C ASN A 191 -1.85 13.99 -15.80
N LEU A 192 -0.92 13.04 -15.63
CA LEU A 192 -1.18 11.78 -14.94
C LEU A 192 -1.12 11.92 -13.44
N THR A 193 -0.28 12.82 -12.93
CA THR A 193 -0.07 13.07 -11.49
C THR A 193 -0.23 14.57 -11.22
N PRO A 194 -1.47 15.09 -11.26
CA PRO A 194 -1.71 16.53 -11.21
C PRO A 194 -1.44 17.16 -9.84
N LYS A 195 -1.58 16.39 -8.77
CA LYS A 195 -1.35 16.87 -7.40
C LYS A 195 -0.53 15.86 -6.59
N HIS A 196 0.38 16.39 -5.78
CA HIS A 196 1.16 15.59 -4.84
C HIS A 196 0.63 15.79 -3.42
N PRO A 197 1.00 14.94 -2.45
CA PRO A 197 0.47 15.00 -1.09
C PRO A 197 0.53 16.38 -0.45
N LEU A 198 1.61 17.13 -0.64
CA LEU A 198 1.76 18.49 -0.08
C LEU A 198 0.60 19.40 -0.44
N GLU A 199 0.11 19.30 -1.67
CA GLU A 199 -0.98 20.14 -2.19
C GLU A 199 -2.36 19.69 -1.71
N LEU A 200 -2.47 18.51 -1.09
CA LEU A 200 -3.73 17.92 -0.66
C LEU A 200 -4.09 18.24 0.80
N ALA A 201 -3.17 18.83 1.57
CA ALA A 201 -3.43 19.20 2.96
C ALA A 201 -4.72 20.03 3.14
N PRO A 202 -5.03 21.02 2.26
CA PRO A 202 -6.26 21.80 2.39
C PRO A 202 -7.55 21.02 2.17
N ILE A 203 -7.50 19.83 1.59
CA ILE A 203 -8.68 19.01 1.26
C ILE A 203 -8.62 17.61 1.86
N LEU A 204 -7.65 17.32 2.71
CA LEU A 204 -7.51 16.00 3.34
C LEU A 204 -8.75 15.68 4.17
N LYS A 205 -9.35 14.50 3.95
CA LYS A 205 -10.59 14.07 4.58
C LYS A 205 -10.37 13.11 5.75
N ALA A 206 -9.26 12.39 5.75
CA ALA A 206 -8.92 11.44 6.80
C ALA A 206 -7.52 11.70 7.34
N PRO A 207 -7.30 11.54 8.66
CA PRO A 207 -5.97 11.70 9.23
C PRO A 207 -5.02 10.60 8.77
N VAL A 208 -3.77 10.97 8.52
CA VAL A 208 -2.73 10.06 8.06
C VAL A 208 -1.56 10.05 9.03
N LEU A 209 -1.12 8.86 9.40
CA LEU A 209 0.14 8.63 10.08
C LEU A 209 1.24 8.39 9.04
N GLY A 210 2.22 9.26 8.97
CA GLY A 210 3.38 9.09 8.11
C GLY A 210 4.52 8.40 8.85
N LEU A 211 5.02 7.31 8.31
CA LEU A 211 6.14 6.54 8.87
C LEU A 211 7.30 6.61 7.89
N TYR A 212 8.34 7.35 8.26
CA TYR A 212 9.42 7.76 7.36
C TYR A 212 10.78 7.46 7.96
N GLY A 213 11.80 7.33 7.11
CA GLY A 213 13.17 7.08 7.52
C GLY A 213 14.05 8.32 7.39
N GLU A 214 14.86 8.60 8.42
CA GLU A 214 15.80 9.73 8.41
C GLU A 214 16.84 9.61 7.29
N LYS A 215 17.24 8.37 6.93
CA LYS A 215 18.26 8.10 5.92
C LYS A 215 17.68 7.89 4.51
N ASP A 216 16.41 8.19 4.32
CA ASP A 216 15.78 8.09 3.00
C ASP A 216 16.21 9.27 2.12
N THR A 217 17.12 9.03 1.20
CA THR A 217 17.64 10.07 0.30
C THR A 217 16.64 10.53 -0.76
N GLY A 218 15.62 9.72 -1.03
CA GLY A 218 14.54 10.05 -1.97
C GLY A 218 13.44 10.92 -1.35
N ILE A 219 13.43 11.06 -0.02
CA ILE A 219 12.46 11.86 0.72
C ILE A 219 13.22 12.70 1.75
N PRO A 220 13.81 13.84 1.33
CA PRO A 220 14.57 14.69 2.24
C PRO A 220 13.71 15.21 3.41
N LEU A 221 14.32 15.36 4.57
CA LEU A 221 13.62 15.80 5.79
C LEU A 221 12.93 17.16 5.64
N ASP A 222 13.45 18.05 4.81
CA ASP A 222 12.79 19.34 4.55
C ASP A 222 11.41 19.17 3.88
N THR A 223 11.20 18.11 3.11
CA THR A 223 9.88 17.82 2.52
C THR A 223 8.88 17.38 3.57
N ILE A 224 9.33 16.66 4.59
CA ILE A 224 8.49 16.32 5.76
C ILE A 224 8.13 17.57 6.55
N ASP A 225 9.08 18.46 6.76
CA ASP A 225 8.83 19.74 7.46
C ASP A 225 7.82 20.61 6.70
N LYS A 226 7.94 20.68 5.38
CA LYS A 226 6.96 21.37 4.53
C LYS A 226 5.57 20.76 4.67
N MET A 227 5.50 19.43 4.66
CA MET A 227 4.23 18.71 4.81
C MET A 227 3.61 18.96 6.19
N LYS A 228 4.38 18.91 7.26
CA LYS A 228 3.90 19.24 8.60
C LYS A 228 3.31 20.67 8.67
N THR A 229 3.98 21.63 8.06
CA THR A 229 3.49 23.01 7.99
C THR A 229 2.16 23.10 7.25
N ALA A 230 2.07 22.44 6.07
CA ALA A 230 0.84 22.42 5.28
C ALA A 230 -0.31 21.74 6.04
N LEU A 231 -0.05 20.62 6.69
CA LEU A 231 -1.04 19.90 7.49
C LEU A 231 -1.56 20.75 8.65
N GLY A 232 -0.67 21.51 9.31
CA GLY A 232 -1.05 22.42 10.40
C GLY A 232 -1.97 23.55 9.97
N GLN A 233 -2.02 23.88 8.69
CA GLN A 233 -2.86 24.92 8.08
C GLN A 233 -4.05 24.33 7.31
N GLY A 234 -4.19 23.02 7.28
CA GLY A 234 -5.21 22.32 6.49
C GLY A 234 -6.51 22.06 7.24
N THR A 235 -7.20 21.03 6.81
CA THR A 235 -8.44 20.55 7.41
C THR A 235 -8.23 20.03 8.83
N ALA A 236 -9.32 19.72 9.55
CA ALA A 236 -9.22 19.03 10.85
C ALA A 236 -8.49 17.69 10.73
N ALA A 237 -8.75 16.92 9.66
CA ALA A 237 -8.05 15.67 9.38
C ALA A 237 -6.56 15.91 9.13
N ALA A 238 -6.21 16.95 8.38
CA ALA A 238 -4.81 17.34 8.16
C ALA A 238 -4.11 17.66 9.47
N LYS A 239 -4.71 18.46 10.32
CA LYS A 239 -4.17 18.85 11.63
C LYS A 239 -4.00 17.67 12.58
N ALA A 240 -4.85 16.65 12.47
CA ALA A 240 -4.77 15.42 13.26
C ALA A 240 -3.70 14.45 12.75
N SER A 241 -3.19 14.66 11.55
CA SER A 241 -2.16 13.82 10.95
C SER A 241 -0.82 13.95 11.68
N GLN A 242 -0.03 12.88 11.70
CA GLN A 242 1.23 12.82 12.45
C GLN A 242 2.34 12.18 11.61
N PHE A 243 3.58 12.48 11.98
CA PHE A 243 4.78 11.84 11.43
C PHE A 243 5.59 11.19 12.53
N VAL A 244 6.15 10.03 12.22
CA VAL A 244 7.23 9.40 12.96
C VAL A 244 8.40 9.20 12.01
N VAL A 245 9.56 9.78 12.35
CA VAL A 245 10.78 9.65 11.57
C VAL A 245 11.75 8.74 12.34
N TYR A 246 12.08 7.61 11.75
CA TYR A 246 12.96 6.63 12.38
C TYR A 246 14.44 6.98 12.11
N PRO A 247 15.24 7.17 13.15
CA PRO A 247 16.69 7.37 13.00
C PRO A 247 17.30 6.15 12.29
N ASP A 248 18.29 6.39 11.45
CA ASP A 248 19.04 5.36 10.72
C ASP A 248 18.24 4.47 9.76
N ALA A 249 16.94 4.69 9.62
CA ALA A 249 16.11 3.93 8.69
C ALA A 249 16.18 4.52 7.28
N PRO A 250 16.47 3.68 6.27
CA PRO A 250 16.45 4.10 4.87
C PRO A 250 15.05 3.98 4.26
N HIS A 251 14.94 4.31 2.97
CA HIS A 251 13.73 4.01 2.20
C HIS A 251 13.41 2.51 2.27
N ALA A 252 12.12 2.16 2.32
CA ALA A 252 11.65 0.78 2.35
C ALA A 252 12.10 -0.02 3.59
N PHE A 253 12.21 0.62 4.74
CA PHE A 253 12.66 -0.04 5.97
C PHE A 253 11.69 -1.12 6.49
N HIS A 254 10.43 -1.14 6.06
CA HIS A 254 9.47 -2.18 6.43
C HIS A 254 9.55 -3.40 5.50
N ALA A 255 10.15 -3.29 4.34
CA ALA A 255 10.21 -4.36 3.35
C ALA A 255 11.18 -5.46 3.78
N ASP A 256 10.64 -6.47 4.44
CA ASP A 256 11.40 -7.54 5.12
C ASP A 256 12.19 -8.46 4.18
N TYR A 257 11.95 -8.37 2.88
CA TYR A 257 12.69 -9.13 1.85
C TYR A 257 13.87 -8.35 1.25
N ARG A 258 14.12 -7.10 1.71
CA ARG A 258 15.16 -6.21 1.14
C ARG A 258 16.25 -5.90 2.15
N ALA A 259 17.43 -5.54 1.65
CA ALA A 259 18.56 -5.07 2.46
C ALA A 259 18.24 -3.79 3.27
N SER A 260 17.26 -3.01 2.82
CA SER A 260 16.79 -1.81 3.51
C SER A 260 15.98 -2.10 4.78
N TYR A 261 15.59 -3.34 5.02
CA TYR A 261 14.80 -3.73 6.18
C TYR A 261 15.48 -3.35 7.50
N ARG A 262 14.71 -2.72 8.38
CA ARG A 262 15.11 -2.39 9.75
C ARG A 262 14.04 -2.94 10.69
N LYS A 263 14.34 -4.06 11.33
CA LYS A 263 13.38 -4.82 12.12
C LYS A 263 12.70 -3.99 13.20
N GLU A 264 13.47 -3.24 14.00
CA GLU A 264 12.91 -2.45 15.09
C GLU A 264 11.98 -1.34 14.60
N ALA A 265 12.39 -0.61 13.56
CA ALA A 265 11.55 0.43 12.95
C ALA A 265 10.29 -0.16 12.31
N ALA A 266 10.42 -1.30 11.60
CA ALA A 266 9.30 -1.99 10.97
C ALA A 266 8.28 -2.48 12.00
N GLU A 267 8.73 -3.10 13.07
CA GLU A 267 7.86 -3.61 14.13
C GLU A 267 7.18 -2.48 14.91
N ASP A 268 7.92 -1.42 15.25
CA ASP A 268 7.34 -0.24 15.91
C ASP A 268 6.31 0.44 15.00
N GLY A 269 6.63 0.61 13.73
CA GLY A 269 5.71 1.18 12.74
C GLY A 269 4.44 0.36 12.58
N TRP A 270 4.54 -0.95 12.53
CA TRP A 270 3.39 -1.84 12.47
C TRP A 270 2.48 -1.68 13.69
N LYS A 271 3.08 -1.66 14.86
CA LYS A 271 2.35 -1.47 16.12
C LYS A 271 1.62 -0.12 16.14
N ARG A 272 2.28 0.95 15.68
CA ARG A 272 1.68 2.27 15.56
C ARG A 272 0.57 2.31 14.52
N ALA A 273 0.73 1.59 13.41
CA ALA A 273 -0.29 1.49 12.37
C ALA A 273 -1.59 0.89 12.91
N LEU A 274 -1.51 -0.23 13.61
CA LEU A 274 -2.69 -0.85 14.24
C LEU A 274 -3.33 0.06 15.29
N ALA A 275 -2.54 0.73 16.11
CA ALA A 275 -3.04 1.68 17.11
C ALA A 275 -3.72 2.90 16.44
N TRP A 276 -3.16 3.39 15.34
CA TRP A 276 -3.73 4.49 14.56
C TRP A 276 -5.10 4.14 14.00
N PHE A 277 -5.22 2.98 13.36
CA PHE A 277 -6.50 2.49 12.86
C PHE A 277 -7.53 2.36 13.97
N LYS A 278 -7.15 1.77 15.09
CA LYS A 278 -8.04 1.62 16.24
C LYS A 278 -8.51 2.98 16.78
N ALA A 279 -7.59 3.95 16.92
CA ALA A 279 -7.90 5.28 17.44
C ALA A 279 -8.86 6.06 16.54
N HIS A 280 -8.91 5.73 15.25
CA HIS A 280 -9.74 6.41 14.26
C HIS A 280 -10.94 5.58 13.77
N GLY A 281 -11.32 4.54 14.51
CA GLY A 281 -12.54 3.78 14.25
C GLY A 281 -12.43 2.69 13.20
N VAL A 282 -11.22 2.29 12.83
CA VAL A 282 -10.96 1.16 11.93
C VAL A 282 -10.57 -0.05 12.78
N VAL A 283 -11.57 -0.62 13.41
CA VAL A 283 -11.39 -1.75 14.34
C VAL A 283 -12.67 -2.57 14.48
#